data_5bb910806139107ce687619abd24f4a9
#
_entry.id   5bb910806139107ce687619abd24f4a9
#
_cell.length_a   1.000
_cell.length_b   1.000
_cell.length_c   1.000
_cell.angle_alpha   90.00
_cell.angle_beta   90.00
_cell.angle_gamma   90.00
#
_symmetry.space_group_name_H-M   'P 1'
#
loop_
_entity.id
_entity.type
_entity.pdbx_description
1 polymer ?
#
loop_
_entity_poly.entity_id
_entity_poly.type
_entity_poly.pdbx_seq_one_letter_code
_entity_poly.pdbx_strand_id
1 'polypeptide(L)'
;YHLHTEVTDTSMTWFKLNPSSAFGVPTVFFEVWADTADLNNVNFSIGADKISPTHSFRGRGQFFNAGSAPLNALIFDTIRNTNADILGTIMYWMEPRDGQYLLQAYMQEPDSAQYHFRFETAGTGSFDVWTTSVFGTSNMESRADTIVGFTEINKYVYPDTLQTIVSSFQCSPYTITVGNYANDSGWVNKYGNWESVPTETRGKLAANSSKGPTRTGLIKPEITAS
;
A
#
# COMPACT_ATOMS: atom_id res chain seq x y z
N TYR A 1 0.74 4.36 -3.64
CA TYR A 1 1.49 3.12 -3.87
C TYR A 1 0.52 2.00 -4.21
N HIS A 2 0.96 1.10 -5.05
CA HIS A 2 0.24 -0.09 -5.45
C HIS A 2 1.16 -1.31 -5.32
N LEU A 3 0.59 -2.45 -5.03
CA LEU A 3 1.26 -3.74 -5.03
C LEU A 3 0.32 -4.77 -5.64
N HIS A 4 0.75 -5.44 -6.68
CA HIS A 4 0.14 -6.69 -7.12
C HIS A 4 0.97 -7.87 -6.62
N THR A 5 0.34 -8.92 -6.12
CA THR A 5 1.05 -10.11 -5.67
C THR A 5 0.27 -11.39 -5.96
N GLU A 6 1.00 -12.39 -6.40
CA GLU A 6 0.56 -13.78 -6.48
C GLU A 6 1.20 -14.54 -5.32
N VAL A 7 0.38 -15.03 -4.40
CA VAL A 7 0.84 -15.81 -3.25
C VAL A 7 0.76 -17.28 -3.60
N THR A 8 1.90 -17.99 -3.49
CA THR A 8 1.97 -19.45 -3.66
C THR A 8 2.36 -20.18 -2.36
N ASP A 9 2.78 -19.43 -1.36
CA ASP A 9 3.14 -19.90 -0.02
C ASP A 9 3.02 -18.73 0.96
N THR A 10 3.99 -17.80 0.94
CA THR A 10 4.05 -16.64 1.83
C THR A 10 4.51 -15.41 1.04
N SER A 11 3.80 -14.29 1.20
CA SER A 11 4.20 -13.00 0.68
C SER A 11 4.15 -11.95 1.80
N MET A 12 5.08 -11.01 1.77
CA MET A 12 5.20 -9.94 2.75
C MET A 12 5.40 -8.59 2.06
N THR A 13 4.93 -7.53 2.67
CA THR A 13 5.15 -6.15 2.20
C THR A 13 5.32 -5.22 3.37
N TRP A 14 6.33 -4.37 3.31
CA TRP A 14 6.57 -3.38 4.36
C TRP A 14 5.79 -2.11 4.16
N PHE A 15 5.25 -1.62 5.27
CA PHE A 15 4.63 -0.32 5.41
C PHE A 15 5.36 0.51 6.46
N LYS A 16 5.45 1.79 6.19
CA LYS A 16 5.91 2.78 7.15
C LYS A 16 4.73 3.52 7.73
N LEU A 17 4.71 3.68 9.04
CA LEU A 17 3.72 4.52 9.70
C LEU A 17 3.80 5.95 9.20
N ASN A 18 2.64 6.54 8.97
CA ASN A 18 2.55 7.97 8.77
C ASN A 18 2.44 8.69 10.14
N PRO A 19 3.46 9.41 10.56
CA PRO A 19 3.45 10.11 11.85
C PRO A 19 2.48 11.30 11.88
N SER A 20 2.07 11.80 10.71
CA SER A 20 1.24 13.00 10.54
C SER A 20 -0.15 12.64 10.00
N SER A 21 -0.72 11.52 10.43
CA SER A 21 -2.04 11.11 9.98
C SER A 21 -3.14 12.09 10.43
N ALA A 22 -4.25 12.12 9.70
CA ALA A 22 -5.42 12.93 10.04
C ALA A 22 -6.04 12.54 11.40
N PHE A 23 -5.68 11.40 11.95
CA PHE A 23 -6.15 10.92 13.27
C PHE A 23 -5.32 11.45 14.45
N GLY A 24 -4.26 12.22 14.19
CA GLY A 24 -3.39 12.77 15.22
C GLY A 24 -2.48 11.76 15.91
N VAL A 25 -2.42 10.52 15.40
CA VAL A 25 -1.56 9.43 15.89
C VAL A 25 -0.93 8.72 14.69
N PRO A 26 0.27 8.13 14.86
CA PRO A 26 0.90 7.37 13.78
C PRO A 26 0.00 6.21 13.33
N THR A 27 -0.27 6.14 12.03
CA THR A 27 -1.16 5.12 11.46
C THR A 27 -0.62 4.53 10.17
N VAL A 28 -1.07 3.31 9.88
CA VAL A 28 -1.06 2.71 8.55
C VAL A 28 -2.49 2.45 8.13
N PHE A 29 -2.83 2.80 6.90
CA PHE A 29 -4.10 2.41 6.28
C PHE A 29 -3.84 1.95 4.85
N PHE A 30 -4.39 0.80 4.51
CA PHE A 30 -4.36 0.26 3.16
C PHE A 30 -5.60 -0.56 2.84
N GLU A 31 -5.82 -0.79 1.56
CA GLU A 31 -6.89 -1.61 1.03
C GLU A 31 -6.32 -2.77 0.23
N VAL A 32 -6.92 -3.95 0.41
CA VAL A 32 -6.65 -5.15 -0.38
C VAL A 32 -7.89 -5.48 -1.20
N TRP A 33 -7.68 -5.68 -2.49
CA TRP A 33 -8.72 -6.04 -3.44
C TRP A 33 -8.36 -7.35 -4.14
N ALA A 34 -9.28 -8.28 -4.16
CA ALA A 34 -9.11 -9.56 -4.84
C ALA A 34 -10.47 -10.12 -5.27
N ASP A 35 -10.46 -11.00 -6.25
CA ASP A 35 -11.61 -11.83 -6.54
C ASP A 35 -11.85 -12.80 -5.37
N THR A 36 -13.11 -13.08 -5.05
CA THR A 36 -13.45 -13.90 -3.88
C THR A 36 -12.80 -15.28 -3.94
N ALA A 37 -12.72 -15.87 -5.15
CA ALA A 37 -12.10 -17.18 -5.35
C ALA A 37 -10.60 -17.17 -4.99
N ASP A 38 -9.89 -16.09 -5.32
CA ASP A 38 -8.45 -15.95 -5.06
C ASP A 38 -8.17 -15.69 -3.59
N LEU A 39 -8.97 -14.84 -2.94
CA LEU A 39 -8.70 -14.46 -1.56
C LEU A 39 -9.16 -15.50 -0.53
N ASN A 40 -10.16 -16.34 -0.84
CA ASN A 40 -10.68 -17.35 0.07
C ASN A 40 -9.63 -18.32 0.61
N ASN A 41 -8.55 -18.56 -0.14
CA ASN A 41 -7.47 -19.46 0.24
C ASN A 41 -6.27 -18.73 0.85
N VAL A 42 -6.40 -17.43 1.12
CA VAL A 42 -5.33 -16.62 1.69
C VAL A 42 -5.63 -16.31 3.16
N ASN A 43 -4.64 -16.59 3.99
CA ASN A 43 -4.60 -16.10 5.36
C ASN A 43 -3.80 -14.80 5.38
N PHE A 44 -4.22 -13.84 6.19
CA PHE A 44 -3.53 -12.56 6.33
C PHE A 44 -3.30 -12.19 7.80
N SER A 45 -2.25 -11.42 8.02
CA SER A 45 -1.87 -10.86 9.33
C SER A 45 -1.07 -9.58 9.14
N ILE A 46 -0.94 -8.77 10.19
CA ILE A 46 0.02 -7.68 10.25
C ILE A 46 1.04 -7.99 11.32
N GLY A 47 2.31 -7.80 10.99
CA GLY A 47 3.44 -7.96 11.88
C GLY A 47 4.29 -6.72 11.96
N ALA A 48 5.29 -6.76 12.82
CA ALA A 48 6.31 -5.73 12.97
C ALA A 48 7.71 -6.33 12.84
N ASP A 49 8.59 -5.61 12.15
CA ASP A 49 9.98 -6.00 11.91
C ASP A 49 10.94 -4.95 12.44
N LYS A 50 11.95 -5.42 13.14
CA LYS A 50 13.10 -4.62 13.51
C LYS A 50 14.02 -4.47 12.29
N ILE A 51 14.48 -3.25 12.03
CA ILE A 51 15.34 -2.96 10.88
C ILE A 51 16.77 -2.52 11.30
N SER A 52 16.97 -2.21 12.56
CA SER A 52 18.26 -1.76 13.09
C SER A 52 18.47 -2.28 14.51
N PRO A 53 19.71 -2.65 14.93
CA PRO A 53 20.92 -2.74 14.11
C PRO A 53 20.94 -3.96 13.18
N THR A 54 20.02 -4.91 13.35
CA THR A 54 19.87 -6.11 12.52
C THR A 54 18.40 -6.34 12.21
N HIS A 55 18.11 -6.81 11.01
CA HIS A 55 16.74 -7.18 10.63
C HIS A 55 16.30 -8.46 11.37
N SER A 56 15.09 -8.45 11.88
CA SER A 56 14.46 -9.61 12.51
C SER A 56 12.95 -9.41 12.65
N PHE A 57 12.20 -10.49 12.71
CA PHE A 57 10.80 -10.44 13.13
C PHE A 57 10.72 -9.99 14.59
N ARG A 58 9.81 -9.06 14.87
CA ARG A 58 9.60 -8.55 16.21
C ARG A 58 8.30 -9.01 16.83
N GLY A 59 7.26 -9.07 16.04
CA GLY A 59 5.95 -9.47 16.51
C GLY A 59 4.98 -9.66 15.35
N ARG A 60 3.81 -10.21 15.67
CA ARG A 60 2.74 -10.46 14.72
C ARG A 60 1.40 -10.51 15.44
N GLY A 61 0.34 -10.12 14.74
CA GLY A 61 -1.04 -10.41 15.11
C GLY A 61 -1.44 -11.86 14.77
N GLN A 62 -2.72 -12.17 14.91
CA GLN A 62 -3.27 -13.45 14.51
C GLN A 62 -3.39 -13.53 12.98
N PHE A 63 -3.31 -14.75 12.45
CA PHE A 63 -3.73 -15.00 11.08
C PHE A 63 -5.24 -15.19 11.01
N PHE A 64 -5.84 -14.49 10.06
CA PHE A 64 -7.24 -14.63 9.69
C PHE A 64 -7.32 -15.18 8.28
N ASN A 65 -8.17 -16.19 8.08
CA ASN A 65 -8.47 -16.67 6.73
C ASN A 65 -9.55 -15.80 6.11
N ALA A 66 -9.29 -15.26 4.92
CA ALA A 66 -10.20 -14.35 4.25
C ALA A 66 -11.56 -15.01 3.92
N GLY A 67 -11.56 -16.28 3.54
CA GLY A 67 -12.80 -17.01 3.21
C GLY A 67 -13.71 -17.29 4.40
N SER A 68 -13.20 -17.22 5.63
CA SER A 68 -13.96 -17.42 6.87
C SER A 68 -14.03 -16.18 7.76
N ALA A 69 -13.41 -15.07 7.35
CA ALA A 69 -13.47 -13.81 8.09
C ALA A 69 -14.92 -13.27 8.15
N PRO A 70 -15.35 -12.69 9.28
CA PRO A 70 -16.65 -12.07 9.35
C PRO A 70 -16.76 -10.90 8.36
N LEU A 71 -17.81 -10.93 7.53
CA LEU A 71 -18.07 -9.88 6.55
C LEU A 71 -18.90 -8.77 7.16
N ASN A 72 -18.63 -7.53 6.73
CA ASN A 72 -19.31 -6.31 7.18
C ASN A 72 -19.27 -6.13 8.71
N ALA A 73 -18.17 -6.58 9.34
CA ALA A 73 -17.93 -6.45 10.76
C ALA A 73 -16.47 -6.07 11.03
N LEU A 74 -16.23 -5.33 12.11
CA LEU A 74 -14.88 -4.99 12.55
C LEU A 74 -14.24 -6.21 13.24
N ILE A 75 -13.01 -6.50 12.83
CA ILE A 75 -12.13 -7.47 13.48
C ILE A 75 -11.03 -6.67 14.16
N PHE A 76 -10.85 -6.89 15.46
CA PHE A 76 -9.80 -6.24 16.25
C PHE A 76 -8.68 -7.23 16.54
N ASP A 77 -7.46 -6.78 16.41
CA ASP A 77 -6.27 -7.57 16.71
C ASP A 77 -5.15 -6.70 17.29
N THR A 78 -4.12 -7.32 17.79
CA THR A 78 -2.94 -6.64 18.35
C THR A 78 -1.66 -7.32 17.89
N ILE A 79 -0.68 -6.52 17.48
CA ILE A 79 0.69 -7.01 17.27
C ILE A 79 1.36 -7.11 18.63
N ARG A 80 1.84 -8.32 18.99
CA ARG A 80 2.57 -8.55 20.23
C ARG A 80 3.97 -9.05 19.95
N ASN A 81 4.92 -8.60 20.77
CA ASN A 81 6.27 -9.14 20.77
C ASN A 81 6.34 -10.45 21.58
N THR A 82 7.52 -11.04 21.68
CA THR A 82 7.77 -12.27 22.45
C THR A 82 7.55 -12.12 23.94
N ASN A 83 7.57 -10.89 24.47
CA ASN A 83 7.28 -10.58 25.86
C ASN A 83 5.81 -10.25 26.13
N ALA A 84 4.96 -10.39 25.12
CA ALA A 84 3.55 -10.05 25.13
C ALA A 84 3.24 -8.52 25.18
N ASP A 85 4.24 -7.66 25.01
CA ASP A 85 4.03 -6.21 24.90
C ASP A 85 3.29 -5.89 23.60
N ILE A 86 2.38 -4.93 23.64
CA ILE A 86 1.62 -4.50 22.46
C ILE A 86 2.49 -3.53 21.65
N LEU A 87 2.76 -3.88 20.40
CA LEU A 87 3.47 -3.06 19.43
C LEU A 87 2.54 -2.23 18.55
N GLY A 88 1.30 -2.66 18.38
CA GLY A 88 0.29 -1.99 17.58
C GLY A 88 -1.08 -2.61 17.75
N THR A 89 -2.12 -1.84 17.48
CA THR A 89 -3.51 -2.29 17.41
C THR A 89 -3.99 -2.23 15.99
N ILE A 90 -4.77 -3.22 15.59
CA ILE A 90 -5.24 -3.41 14.23
C ILE A 90 -6.75 -3.48 14.21
N MET A 91 -7.36 -2.85 13.23
CA MET A 91 -8.75 -3.06 12.84
C MET A 91 -8.77 -3.50 11.39
N TYR A 92 -9.50 -4.59 11.13
CA TYR A 92 -9.81 -5.02 9.78
C TYR A 92 -11.31 -4.85 9.54
N TRP A 93 -11.64 -4.47 8.32
CA TRP A 93 -12.99 -4.46 7.79
C TRP A 93 -12.97 -5.20 6.46
N MET A 94 -13.83 -6.20 6.32
CA MET A 94 -13.93 -6.97 5.08
C MET A 94 -15.36 -6.95 4.57
N GLU A 95 -15.54 -6.59 3.31
CA GLU A 95 -16.84 -6.55 2.67
C GLU A 95 -16.81 -7.16 1.26
N PRO A 96 -17.88 -7.85 0.85
CA PRO A 96 -18.05 -8.33 -0.51
C PRO A 96 -18.47 -7.19 -1.44
N ARG A 97 -17.90 -7.16 -2.64
CA ARG A 97 -18.18 -6.18 -3.69
C ARG A 97 -18.20 -6.84 -5.06
N ASP A 98 -19.41 -7.20 -5.57
CA ASP A 98 -19.60 -7.72 -6.93
C ASP A 98 -18.63 -8.86 -7.33
N GLY A 99 -18.55 -9.90 -6.49
CA GLY A 99 -17.66 -11.03 -6.70
C GLY A 99 -16.22 -10.82 -6.25
N GLN A 100 -15.92 -9.68 -5.68
CA GLN A 100 -14.63 -9.35 -5.08
C GLN A 100 -14.75 -9.16 -3.57
N TYR A 101 -13.62 -9.18 -2.89
CA TYR A 101 -13.49 -8.70 -1.52
C TYR A 101 -12.71 -7.40 -1.50
N LEU A 102 -13.19 -6.46 -0.69
CA LEU A 102 -12.44 -5.34 -0.18
C LEU A 102 -12.08 -5.62 1.27
N LEU A 103 -10.80 -5.77 1.57
CA LEU A 103 -10.27 -5.80 2.93
C LEU A 103 -9.59 -4.47 3.21
N GLN A 104 -10.10 -3.73 4.18
CA GLN A 104 -9.46 -2.52 4.70
C GLN A 104 -8.71 -2.87 5.99
N ALA A 105 -7.47 -2.46 6.08
CA ALA A 105 -6.64 -2.61 7.27
C ALA A 105 -6.22 -1.24 7.79
N TYR A 106 -6.58 -0.98 9.03
CA TYR A 106 -6.16 0.19 9.78
C TYR A 106 -5.31 -0.26 10.97
N MET A 107 -4.15 0.33 11.12
CA MET A 107 -3.26 0.03 12.23
C MET A 107 -2.83 1.32 12.90
N GLN A 108 -2.83 1.28 14.22
CA GLN A 108 -2.34 2.34 15.10
C GLN A 108 -1.24 1.78 15.99
N GLU A 109 -0.14 2.52 16.11
CA GLU A 109 0.97 2.14 16.96
C GLU A 109 0.89 2.83 18.33
N PRO A 110 0.91 2.09 19.43
CA PRO A 110 1.04 2.63 20.78
C PRO A 110 2.49 2.88 21.21
N ASP A 111 3.48 2.30 20.53
CA ASP A 111 4.91 2.39 20.85
C ASP A 111 5.63 3.33 19.87
N SER A 112 6.90 3.63 20.10
CA SER A 112 7.67 4.52 19.23
C SER A 112 7.99 3.89 17.88
N ALA A 113 7.82 4.69 16.82
CA ALA A 113 7.84 4.32 15.41
C ALA A 113 9.23 3.91 14.86
N GLN A 114 9.88 2.91 15.42
CA GLN A 114 11.18 2.43 14.93
C GLN A 114 11.12 1.08 14.20
N TYR A 115 9.92 0.73 13.69
CA TYR A 115 9.72 -0.54 13.02
C TYR A 115 9.17 -0.31 11.62
N HIS A 116 9.43 -1.29 10.74
CA HIS A 116 8.59 -1.50 9.60
C HIS A 116 7.48 -2.47 9.98
N PHE A 117 6.24 -2.12 9.61
CA PHE A 117 5.13 -3.04 9.72
C PHE A 117 5.02 -3.81 8.42
N ARG A 118 4.68 -5.10 8.52
CA ARG A 118 4.51 -5.94 7.33
C ARG A 118 3.08 -6.43 7.24
N PHE A 119 2.48 -6.31 6.08
CA PHE A 119 1.35 -7.12 5.71
C PHE A 119 1.89 -8.48 5.27
N GLU A 120 1.46 -9.52 5.95
CA GLU A 120 1.91 -10.89 5.75
C GLU A 120 0.73 -11.72 5.29
N THR A 121 0.91 -12.44 4.19
CA THR A 121 -0.11 -13.34 3.64
C THR A 121 0.47 -14.72 3.45
N ALA A 122 -0.35 -15.76 3.66
CA ALA A 122 0.03 -17.15 3.50
C ALA A 122 -1.11 -17.92 2.83
N GLY A 123 -0.76 -18.82 1.91
CA GLY A 123 -1.72 -19.62 1.14
C GLY A 123 -1.50 -19.49 -0.35
N THR A 124 -2.60 -19.55 -1.11
CA THR A 124 -2.54 -19.44 -2.58
C THR A 124 -3.64 -18.52 -3.07
N GLY A 125 -3.27 -17.50 -3.83
CA GLY A 125 -4.20 -16.55 -4.41
C GLY A 125 -3.51 -15.32 -4.97
N SER A 126 -4.29 -14.43 -5.55
CA SER A 126 -3.82 -13.18 -6.16
C SER A 126 -4.61 -12.00 -5.60
N PHE A 127 -3.94 -10.92 -5.32
CA PHE A 127 -4.58 -9.71 -4.83
C PHE A 127 -3.74 -8.46 -5.13
N ASP A 128 -4.42 -7.32 -5.04
CA ASP A 128 -3.82 -6.00 -5.15
C ASP A 128 -3.94 -5.24 -3.84
N VAL A 129 -2.92 -4.48 -3.49
CA VAL A 129 -2.91 -3.61 -2.31
C VAL A 129 -2.70 -2.17 -2.74
N TRP A 130 -3.52 -1.26 -2.20
CA TRP A 130 -3.33 0.19 -2.36
C TRP A 130 -3.22 0.89 -1.02
N THR A 131 -2.31 1.85 -0.96
CA THR A 131 -2.33 2.85 0.11
C THR A 131 -3.16 4.04 -0.32
N THR A 132 -3.92 4.62 0.61
CA THR A 132 -4.76 5.80 0.36
C THR A 132 -4.16 7.03 1.00
N SER A 133 -4.36 8.18 0.32
CA SER A 133 -3.97 9.49 0.85
C SER A 133 -5.05 10.17 1.68
N VAL A 134 -6.26 9.62 1.77
CA VAL A 134 -7.41 10.26 2.42
C VAL A 134 -7.17 10.53 3.90
N PHE A 135 -6.47 9.62 4.58
CA PHE A 135 -6.15 9.72 6.00
C PHE A 135 -4.67 10.00 6.28
N GLY A 136 -3.96 10.47 5.27
CA GLY A 136 -2.52 10.53 5.25
C GLY A 136 -1.95 9.29 4.56
N THR A 137 -0.94 9.50 3.74
CA THR A 137 -0.35 8.43 2.94
C THR A 137 0.45 7.50 3.82
N SER A 138 0.07 6.23 3.85
CA SER A 138 0.93 5.16 4.34
C SER A 138 1.86 4.75 3.21
N ASN A 139 3.15 4.91 3.38
CA ASN A 139 4.12 4.51 2.39
C ASN A 139 4.37 3.01 2.46
N MET A 140 4.36 2.35 1.30
CA MET A 140 4.99 1.04 1.18
C MET A 140 6.49 1.23 1.02
N GLU A 141 7.28 0.43 1.72
CA GLU A 141 8.74 0.51 1.66
C GLU A 141 9.30 -0.54 0.70
N SER A 142 10.26 -0.11 -0.10
CA SER A 142 11.03 -1.04 -0.92
C SER A 142 11.99 -1.85 -0.06
N ARG A 143 12.13 -3.12 -0.38
CA ARG A 143 13.14 -3.98 0.26
C ARG A 143 14.51 -3.83 -0.39
N ALA A 144 15.58 -4.18 0.31
CA ALA A 144 16.84 -4.49 -0.31
C ALA A 144 16.80 -5.90 -0.94
N ASP A 145 17.59 -6.15 -1.98
CA ASP A 145 17.61 -7.47 -2.65
C ASP A 145 18.10 -8.58 -1.71
N THR A 146 19.03 -8.24 -0.83
CA THR A 146 19.57 -9.15 0.18
C THR A 146 19.83 -8.41 1.47
N ILE A 147 19.56 -9.07 2.61
CA ILE A 147 19.90 -8.56 3.93
C ILE A 147 20.64 -9.67 4.67
N VAL A 148 21.88 -9.38 5.08
CA VAL A 148 22.73 -10.35 5.78
C VAL A 148 22.06 -10.83 7.06
N GLY A 149 21.89 -12.12 7.20
CA GLY A 149 21.26 -12.73 8.37
C GLY A 149 19.74 -12.67 8.42
N PHE A 150 19.09 -12.17 7.36
CA PHE A 150 17.63 -12.12 7.24
C PHE A 150 17.17 -12.70 5.91
N THR A 151 17.18 -14.02 5.80
CA THR A 151 16.81 -14.76 4.57
C THR A 151 15.36 -14.57 4.17
N GLU A 152 14.48 -14.25 5.12
CA GLU A 152 13.05 -14.00 4.90
C GLU A 152 12.79 -12.82 3.97
N ILE A 153 13.80 -11.98 3.70
CA ILE A 153 13.70 -10.85 2.77
C ILE A 153 13.22 -11.28 1.38
N ASN A 154 13.49 -12.51 0.97
CA ASN A 154 13.06 -13.04 -0.31
C ASN A 154 11.52 -13.18 -0.46
N LYS A 155 10.78 -13.15 0.67
CA LYS A 155 9.32 -13.18 0.69
C LYS A 155 8.69 -11.79 0.56
N TYR A 156 9.51 -10.73 0.64
CA TYR A 156 9.02 -9.35 0.57
C TYR A 156 8.91 -8.91 -0.88
N VAL A 157 7.74 -8.41 -1.24
CA VAL A 157 7.41 -7.97 -2.60
C VAL A 157 7.65 -6.46 -2.71
N TYR A 158 8.13 -6.01 -3.88
CA TYR A 158 8.33 -4.60 -4.17
C TYR A 158 7.01 -3.92 -4.50
N PRO A 159 6.73 -2.74 -3.92
CA PRO A 159 5.61 -1.92 -4.38
C PRO A 159 5.90 -1.36 -5.77
N ASP A 160 4.85 -1.25 -6.58
CA ASP A 160 4.87 -0.49 -7.81
C ASP A 160 4.40 0.95 -7.52
N THR A 161 5.27 1.90 -7.81
CA THR A 161 4.97 3.33 -7.67
C THR A 161 4.71 4.00 -9.01
N LEU A 162 4.75 3.24 -10.10
CA LEU A 162 4.72 3.78 -11.46
C LEU A 162 3.44 3.43 -12.23
N GLN A 163 2.70 2.42 -11.82
CA GLN A 163 1.51 1.93 -12.53
C GLN A 163 0.37 1.64 -11.57
N THR A 164 -0.84 1.50 -12.12
CA THR A 164 -2.05 1.07 -11.41
C THR A 164 -2.37 1.92 -10.17
N ILE A 165 -2.07 3.21 -10.25
CA ILE A 165 -2.30 4.22 -9.20
C ILE A 165 -3.34 5.26 -9.58
N VAL A 166 -4.17 4.96 -10.58
CA VAL A 166 -5.30 5.82 -10.98
C VAL A 166 -6.37 5.77 -9.90
N SER A 167 -6.94 6.92 -9.56
CA SER A 167 -8.02 7.03 -8.60
C SER A 167 -9.24 6.18 -9.02
N SER A 168 -9.88 5.52 -8.04
CA SER A 168 -11.09 4.72 -8.27
C SER A 168 -12.21 5.48 -8.96
N PHE A 169 -12.34 6.79 -8.72
CA PHE A 169 -13.30 7.66 -9.43
C PHE A 169 -13.07 7.73 -10.95
N GLN A 170 -11.88 7.42 -11.39
CA GLN A 170 -11.46 7.49 -12.78
C GLN A 170 -11.42 6.12 -13.48
N CYS A 171 -11.67 5.04 -12.72
CA CYS A 171 -11.60 3.67 -13.25
C CYS A 171 -12.82 3.25 -14.10
N SER A 172 -13.84 4.11 -14.23
CA SER A 172 -15.01 3.82 -15.06
C SER A 172 -14.69 3.89 -16.55
N PRO A 173 -15.18 2.96 -17.38
CA PRO A 173 -15.05 3.05 -18.84
C PRO A 173 -15.84 4.22 -19.45
N TYR A 174 -16.77 4.81 -18.69
CA TYR A 174 -17.61 5.92 -19.13
C TYR A 174 -17.04 7.30 -18.77
N THR A 175 -15.89 7.36 -18.12
CA THR A 175 -15.21 8.61 -17.79
C THR A 175 -13.97 8.79 -18.65
N ILE A 176 -13.77 10.00 -19.18
CA ILE A 176 -12.51 10.38 -19.83
C ILE A 176 -11.60 10.94 -18.73
N THR A 177 -10.48 10.28 -18.52
CA THR A 177 -9.47 10.71 -17.55
C THR A 177 -8.37 11.48 -18.25
N VAL A 178 -8.05 12.64 -17.71
CA VAL A 178 -6.98 13.49 -18.24
C VAL A 178 -5.78 13.43 -17.30
N GLY A 179 -4.65 12.95 -17.80
CA GLY A 179 -3.37 13.02 -17.11
C GLY A 179 -2.74 14.40 -17.30
N ASN A 180 -1.89 14.78 -16.38
CA ASN A 180 -1.09 16.00 -16.49
C ASN A 180 0.26 15.70 -17.15
N TYR A 181 0.68 16.53 -18.12
CA TYR A 181 2.05 16.45 -18.64
C TYR A 181 2.80 17.78 -18.43
N ALA A 182 4.11 17.68 -18.24
CA ALA A 182 4.95 18.86 -18.07
C ALA A 182 5.14 19.58 -19.40
N ASN A 183 4.52 20.74 -19.55
CA ASN A 183 4.71 21.60 -20.72
C ASN A 183 6.11 22.20 -20.74
N ASP A 184 6.65 22.51 -19.56
CA ASP A 184 8.03 22.97 -19.39
C ASP A 184 8.61 22.45 -18.06
N SER A 185 9.91 22.56 -17.87
CA SER A 185 10.61 22.21 -16.63
C SER A 185 10.71 23.37 -15.64
N GLY A 186 10.02 24.48 -15.89
CA GLY A 186 10.01 25.65 -15.04
C GLY A 186 9.24 26.81 -15.66
N TRP A 187 9.28 27.96 -15.03
CA TRP A 187 8.61 29.17 -15.49
C TRP A 187 9.43 30.43 -15.14
N VAL A 188 9.14 31.53 -15.82
CA VAL A 188 9.65 32.82 -15.43
C VAL A 188 8.72 33.45 -14.40
N ASN A 189 9.24 33.78 -13.23
CA ASN A 189 8.45 34.40 -12.17
C ASN A 189 8.16 35.89 -12.46
N LYS A 190 7.35 36.53 -11.62
CA LYS A 190 6.94 37.93 -11.78
C LYS A 190 8.10 38.96 -11.73
N TYR A 191 9.28 38.52 -11.30
CA TYR A 191 10.49 39.37 -11.25
C TYR A 191 11.45 39.14 -12.43
N GLY A 192 11.07 38.28 -13.38
CA GLY A 192 11.88 37.95 -14.55
C GLY A 192 12.90 36.82 -14.31
N ASN A 193 12.88 36.17 -13.14
CA ASN A 193 13.80 35.08 -12.83
C ASN A 193 13.20 33.74 -13.24
N TRP A 194 14.05 32.85 -13.76
CA TRP A 194 13.68 31.48 -14.04
C TRP A 194 13.58 30.65 -12.76
N GLU A 195 12.43 30.02 -12.56
CA GLU A 195 12.16 29.05 -11.47
C GLU A 195 12.04 27.65 -12.09
N SER A 196 12.89 26.73 -11.67
CA SER A 196 12.87 25.35 -12.18
C SER A 196 12.04 24.43 -11.29
N VAL A 197 11.42 23.41 -11.90
CA VAL A 197 10.81 22.27 -11.22
C VAL A 197 11.68 21.04 -11.49
N PRO A 198 12.57 20.67 -10.56
CA PRO A 198 13.57 19.62 -10.80
C PRO A 198 12.98 18.23 -11.09
N THR A 199 11.73 17.99 -10.67
CA THR A 199 11.02 16.72 -10.88
C THR A 199 10.35 16.62 -12.24
N GLU A 200 10.26 17.74 -12.98
CA GLU A 200 9.56 17.80 -14.25
C GLU A 200 10.53 17.77 -15.44
N THR A 201 10.14 17.03 -16.46
CA THR A 201 10.83 16.99 -17.75
C THR A 201 9.85 17.37 -18.84
N ARG A 202 10.15 18.41 -19.59
CA ARG A 202 9.32 18.90 -20.68
C ARG A 202 8.87 17.78 -21.62
N GLY A 203 7.57 17.71 -21.90
CA GLY A 203 6.96 16.72 -22.80
C GLY A 203 6.82 15.32 -22.19
N LYS A 204 7.09 15.15 -20.89
CA LYS A 204 6.86 13.91 -20.17
C LYS A 204 5.63 14.02 -19.27
N LEU A 205 5.07 12.89 -18.90
CA LEU A 205 3.99 12.84 -17.90
C LEU A 205 4.52 13.48 -16.61
N ALA A 206 3.75 14.41 -16.03
CA ALA A 206 4.13 15.08 -14.80
C ALA A 206 4.27 14.08 -13.64
N ALA A 207 5.21 14.34 -12.73
CA ALA A 207 5.53 13.43 -11.63
C ALA A 207 4.33 13.15 -10.72
N ASN A 208 3.41 14.11 -10.60
CA ASN A 208 2.19 14.02 -9.82
C ASN A 208 0.98 13.43 -10.58
N SER A 209 1.14 13.08 -11.86
CA SER A 209 0.07 12.48 -12.63
C SER A 209 -0.04 10.98 -12.35
N SER A 210 -1.23 10.56 -11.96
CA SER A 210 -1.52 9.13 -11.75
C SER A 210 -1.43 8.34 -13.05
N LYS A 211 -0.94 7.12 -12.94
CA LYS A 211 -0.67 6.23 -14.08
C LYS A 211 -1.46 4.94 -13.94
N GLY A 212 -2.09 4.53 -15.05
CA GLY A 212 -2.73 3.24 -15.18
C GLY A 212 -1.77 2.11 -15.57
N PRO A 213 -2.32 0.99 -16.00
CA PRO A 213 -3.74 0.73 -16.21
C PRO A 213 -4.54 0.65 -14.90
N THR A 214 -5.87 0.53 -15.00
CA THR A 214 -6.68 0.15 -13.84
C THR A 214 -6.45 -1.32 -13.50
N ARG A 215 -6.93 -1.80 -12.34
CA ARG A 215 -6.86 -3.22 -11.96
C ARG A 215 -7.46 -4.15 -13.03
N THR A 216 -8.51 -3.69 -13.69
CA THR A 216 -9.20 -4.45 -14.75
C THR A 216 -8.58 -4.28 -16.14
N GLY A 217 -7.42 -3.66 -16.25
CA GLY A 217 -6.66 -3.49 -17.48
C GLY A 217 -7.11 -2.34 -18.38
N LEU A 218 -8.04 -1.48 -17.96
CA LEU A 218 -8.41 -0.28 -18.73
C LEU A 218 -7.22 0.70 -18.75
N ILE A 219 -6.91 1.19 -19.94
CA ILE A 219 -5.86 2.21 -20.08
C ILE A 219 -6.39 3.55 -19.55
N LYS A 220 -5.72 4.09 -18.55
CA LYS A 220 -6.00 5.37 -17.93
C LYS A 220 -4.67 6.10 -17.63
N PRO A 221 -4.58 7.41 -17.75
CA PRO A 221 -5.54 8.29 -18.43
C PRO A 221 -5.58 8.05 -19.93
N GLU A 222 -6.71 8.38 -20.57
CA GLU A 222 -6.86 8.26 -22.04
C GLU A 222 -6.15 9.36 -22.80
N ILE A 223 -6.08 10.53 -22.20
CA ILE A 223 -5.44 11.72 -22.80
C ILE A 223 -4.59 12.45 -21.76
N THR A 224 -3.72 13.32 -22.18
CA THR A 224 -2.96 14.21 -21.31
C THR A 224 -3.14 15.67 -21.74
N ALA A 225 -3.12 16.56 -20.75
CA ALA A 225 -3.10 18.01 -20.93
C ALA A 225 -2.10 18.66 -19.95
N SER A 226 -1.68 19.89 -20.24
CA SER A 226 -0.80 20.71 -19.38
C SER A 226 -1.55 21.86 -18.73
#